data_e2ef98c698ec53443465e7cf4edce9d7
#
_entry.id   e2ef98c698ec53443465e7cf4edce9d7
#
_cell.length_a   1.000
_cell.length_b   1.000
_cell.length_c   1.000
_cell.angle_alpha   90.00
_cell.angle_beta   90.00
_cell.angle_gamma   90.00
#
_symmetry.space_group_name_H-M   'P 1'
#
loop_
_entity.id
_entity.type
_entity.pdbx_description
1 polymer ?
#
loop_
_entity_poly.entity_id
_entity_poly.type
_entity_poly.pdbx_seq_one_letter_code
_entity_poly.pdbx_strand_id
1 'polypeptide(L)'
;MDITLCLPRPFGDEDQRSAKILAMNCVPIVWRDVHYDYVKNRIGNIMDPELYYQLRDHLYADFNYMHVNDLGCMEFAGGYPSNLHEEINNYSIIAGVVARQQQFDIIHAHDWLTFPAGIHAKQVSGKPLVIHVHATDFDRSRGKVNPTVYGIEKNGMDHAHCIMCVSELTR
;
A
#
# COMPACT_ATOMS: atom_id res chain seq x y z
N MET A 1 -17.62 -16.35 0.81
CA MET A 1 -16.76 -15.18 0.52
C MET A 1 -15.34 -15.60 0.80
N ASP A 2 -14.49 -15.51 -0.19
CA ASP A 2 -13.07 -15.86 -0.03
C ASP A 2 -12.30 -14.60 0.36
N ILE A 3 -11.54 -14.68 1.45
CA ILE A 3 -10.77 -13.57 2.00
C ILE A 3 -9.28 -13.88 1.86
N THR A 4 -8.52 -12.95 1.31
CA THR A 4 -7.06 -12.98 1.35
C THR A 4 -6.58 -11.82 2.23
N LEU A 5 -5.92 -12.15 3.33
CA LEU A 5 -5.32 -11.19 4.24
C LEU A 5 -3.85 -10.99 3.86
N CYS A 6 -3.51 -9.80 3.43
CA CYS A 6 -2.14 -9.41 3.09
C CYS A 6 -1.45 -8.87 4.34
N LEU A 7 -0.39 -9.54 4.80
CA LEU A 7 0.40 -9.11 5.96
C LEU A 7 1.81 -8.73 5.53
N PRO A 8 2.39 -7.64 6.04
CA PRO A 8 3.78 -7.27 5.73
C PRO A 8 4.73 -8.43 5.99
N ARG A 9 4.67 -9.00 7.19
CA ARG A 9 5.42 -10.17 7.62
C ARG A 9 4.57 -10.98 8.61
N PRO A 10 4.08 -12.17 8.24
CA PRO A 10 3.38 -13.05 9.16
C PRO A 10 4.35 -13.65 10.19
N PHE A 11 3.84 -13.96 11.37
CA PHE A 11 4.60 -14.61 12.45
C PHE A 11 4.60 -16.14 12.35
N GLY A 12 3.67 -16.70 11.55
CA GLY A 12 3.57 -18.13 11.28
C GLY A 12 2.58 -18.88 12.18
N ASP A 13 1.89 -18.17 13.06
CA ASP A 13 0.84 -18.69 13.96
C ASP A 13 -0.56 -18.19 13.62
N GLU A 14 -0.70 -17.48 12.47
CA GLU A 14 -1.98 -16.94 12.01
C GLU A 14 -2.98 -18.05 11.67
N ASP A 15 -4.22 -17.88 12.14
CA ASP A 15 -5.30 -18.78 11.84
C ASP A 15 -5.81 -18.63 10.39
N GLN A 16 -5.56 -19.63 9.57
CA GLN A 16 -5.95 -19.63 8.15
C GLN A 16 -7.32 -20.27 7.86
N ARG A 17 -8.09 -20.62 8.90
CA ARG A 17 -9.43 -21.25 8.70
C ARG A 17 -10.44 -20.30 8.06
N SER A 18 -10.30 -19.01 8.29
CA SER A 18 -11.26 -17.98 7.85
C SER A 18 -10.74 -17.10 6.72
N ALA A 19 -9.44 -17.05 6.50
CA ALA A 19 -8.81 -16.26 5.46
C ALA A 19 -7.49 -16.89 5.00
N LYS A 20 -7.17 -16.77 3.72
CA LYS A 20 -5.85 -17.10 3.18
C LYS A 20 -4.88 -16.00 3.59
N ILE A 21 -3.73 -16.36 4.14
CA ILE A 21 -2.66 -15.41 4.45
C ILE A 21 -1.73 -15.28 3.25
N LEU A 22 -1.47 -14.06 2.83
CA LEU A 22 -0.46 -13.70 1.84
C LEU A 22 0.64 -12.90 2.52
N ALA A 23 1.83 -13.49 2.61
CA ALA A 23 3.02 -12.88 3.16
C ALA A 23 3.62 -11.91 2.14
N MET A 24 3.53 -10.60 2.37
CA MET A 24 4.00 -9.59 1.43
C MET A 24 5.53 -9.58 1.31
N ASN A 25 6.24 -9.92 2.38
CA ASN A 25 7.70 -10.10 2.37
C ASN A 25 8.19 -11.32 1.56
N CYS A 26 7.27 -12.14 1.06
CA CYS A 26 7.58 -13.28 0.18
C CYS A 26 7.15 -13.06 -1.27
N VAL A 27 6.66 -11.86 -1.60
CA VAL A 27 6.24 -11.52 -2.97
C VAL A 27 7.44 -10.97 -3.74
N PRO A 28 7.93 -11.68 -4.78
CA PRO A 28 9.05 -11.19 -5.59
C PRO A 28 8.63 -9.96 -6.41
N ILE A 29 9.51 -8.97 -6.47
CA ILE A 29 9.29 -7.76 -7.24
C ILE A 29 9.89 -7.92 -8.62
N VAL A 30 9.05 -7.81 -9.62
CA VAL A 30 9.50 -7.66 -11.01
C VAL A 30 9.66 -6.17 -11.29
N TRP A 31 10.87 -5.68 -11.26
CA TRP A 31 11.21 -4.25 -11.37
C TRP A 31 10.54 -3.54 -12.54
N ARG A 32 10.45 -4.21 -13.69
CA ARG A 32 9.79 -3.65 -14.87
C ARG A 32 8.34 -3.29 -14.61
N ASP A 33 7.63 -4.09 -13.83
CA ASP A 33 6.20 -3.90 -13.57
C ASP A 33 5.97 -2.79 -12.53
N VAL A 34 6.81 -2.74 -11.51
CA VAL A 34 6.81 -1.65 -10.52
C VAL A 34 7.14 -0.31 -11.17
N HIS A 35 8.15 -0.29 -12.01
CA HIS A 35 8.59 0.91 -12.74
C HIS A 35 7.48 1.46 -13.65
N TYR A 36 6.80 0.58 -14.39
CA TYR A 36 5.70 0.99 -15.26
C TYR A 36 4.55 1.65 -14.47
N ASP A 37 4.17 1.10 -13.32
CA ASP A 37 3.11 1.66 -12.48
C ASP A 37 3.49 2.99 -11.87
N TYR A 38 4.70 3.11 -11.37
CA TYR A 38 5.20 4.33 -10.79
C TYR A 38 5.19 5.48 -11.81
N VAL A 39 5.68 5.21 -13.02
CA VAL A 39 5.70 6.18 -14.11
C VAL A 39 4.28 6.53 -14.54
N LYS A 40 3.43 5.54 -14.77
CA LYS A 40 2.03 5.76 -15.18
C LYS A 40 1.24 6.57 -14.15
N ASN A 41 1.42 6.32 -12.87
CA ASN A 41 0.70 7.01 -11.81
C ASN A 41 1.20 8.44 -11.57
N ARG A 42 2.49 8.70 -11.78
CA ARG A 42 3.08 10.02 -11.56
C ARG A 42 2.98 10.96 -12.76
N ILE A 43 2.99 10.41 -13.96
CA ILE A 43 3.08 11.17 -15.21
C ILE A 43 1.73 11.18 -15.94
N GLY A 44 0.80 10.31 -15.54
CA GLY A 44 -0.45 10.11 -16.27
C GLY A 44 -0.22 9.43 -17.62
N ASN A 45 -1.13 9.63 -18.56
CA ASN A 45 -1.03 9.07 -19.91
C ASN A 45 -0.10 9.89 -20.83
N ILE A 46 0.98 10.46 -20.30
CA ILE A 46 1.94 11.21 -21.10
C ILE A 46 2.73 10.23 -21.96
N MET A 47 2.39 10.19 -23.24
CA MET A 47 3.04 9.39 -24.28
C MET A 47 4.27 10.10 -24.87
N ASP A 48 4.95 10.97 -24.11
CA ASP A 48 6.20 11.61 -24.56
C ASP A 48 7.41 10.75 -24.18
N PRO A 49 8.07 10.11 -25.18
CA PRO A 49 9.24 9.27 -24.94
C PRO A 49 10.42 10.04 -24.33
N GLU A 50 10.60 11.30 -24.67
CA GLU A 50 11.69 12.14 -24.19
C GLU A 50 11.54 12.40 -22.68
N LEU A 51 10.34 12.76 -22.24
CA LEU A 51 10.01 12.96 -20.83
C LEU A 51 10.13 11.64 -20.05
N TYR A 52 9.78 10.51 -20.64
CA TYR A 52 9.98 9.19 -20.06
C TYR A 52 11.46 8.91 -19.77
N TYR A 53 12.34 9.20 -20.72
CA TYR A 53 13.79 8.96 -20.55
C TYR A 53 14.41 9.91 -19.51
N GLN A 54 14.02 11.18 -19.47
CA GLN A 54 14.49 12.12 -18.46
C GLN A 54 14.04 11.73 -17.04
N LEU A 55 12.80 11.25 -16.90
CA LEU A 55 12.27 10.80 -15.60
C LEU A 55 12.81 9.43 -15.18
N ARG A 56 13.15 8.57 -16.14
CA ARG A 56 13.73 7.25 -15.89
C ARG A 56 14.95 7.31 -14.98
N ASP A 57 15.86 8.23 -15.24
CA ASP A 57 17.13 8.32 -14.51
C ASP A 57 16.92 8.84 -13.08
N HIS A 58 15.97 9.74 -12.86
CA HIS A 58 15.54 10.14 -11.52
C HIS A 58 14.82 9.00 -10.78
N LEU A 59 14.01 8.21 -11.49
CA LEU A 59 13.30 7.07 -10.93
C LEU A 59 14.25 5.94 -10.54
N TYR A 60 15.30 5.68 -11.32
CA TYR A 60 16.33 4.71 -10.97
C TYR A 60 17.11 5.11 -9.71
N ALA A 61 17.31 6.40 -9.46
CA ALA A 61 17.91 6.87 -8.22
C ALA A 61 17.00 6.57 -7.02
N ASP A 62 15.69 6.80 -7.13
CA ASP A 62 14.71 6.49 -6.06
C ASP A 62 14.60 4.98 -5.80
N PHE A 63 14.74 4.13 -6.84
CA PHE A 63 14.68 2.67 -6.70
C PHE A 63 15.95 2.04 -6.09
N ASN A 64 17.11 2.69 -6.21
CA ASN A 64 18.34 2.19 -5.60
C ASN A 64 18.33 2.19 -4.07
N TYR A 65 17.34 2.84 -3.43
CA TYR A 65 17.15 2.81 -1.98
C TYR A 65 16.21 1.69 -1.50
N MET A 66 15.58 0.95 -2.41
CA MET A 66 14.73 -0.18 -2.00
C MET A 66 15.60 -1.39 -1.68
N HIS A 67 15.64 -1.76 -0.41
CA HIS A 67 16.32 -2.95 0.04
C HIS A 67 15.49 -4.19 -0.31
N VAL A 68 15.93 -4.94 -1.31
CA VAL A 68 15.41 -6.28 -1.63
C VAL A 68 16.47 -7.32 -1.30
N ASN A 69 16.04 -8.47 -0.80
CA ASN A 69 16.91 -9.60 -0.56
C ASN A 69 17.28 -10.33 -1.86
N ASP A 70 18.11 -11.39 -1.76
CA ASP A 70 18.57 -12.18 -2.92
C ASP A 70 17.44 -12.85 -3.72
N LEU A 71 16.25 -12.97 -3.14
CA LEU A 71 15.05 -13.49 -3.79
C LEU A 71 14.20 -12.41 -4.48
N GLY A 72 14.65 -11.15 -4.46
CA GLY A 72 13.92 -10.02 -4.99
C GLY A 72 12.72 -9.58 -4.15
N CYS A 73 12.66 -9.98 -2.88
CA CYS A 73 11.56 -9.64 -1.97
C CYS A 73 11.97 -8.52 -1.02
N MET A 74 11.04 -7.65 -0.66
CA MET A 74 11.25 -6.62 0.35
C MET A 74 11.17 -7.21 1.77
N GLU A 75 12.00 -6.69 2.66
CA GLU A 75 11.98 -7.08 4.07
C GLU A 75 11.13 -6.11 4.89
N PHE A 76 10.45 -6.66 5.91
CA PHE A 76 9.64 -5.89 6.85
C PHE A 76 10.01 -6.27 8.29
N ALA A 77 10.08 -5.30 9.17
CA ALA A 77 10.37 -5.51 10.59
C ALA A 77 9.24 -6.26 11.31
N GLY A 78 7.99 -6.13 10.84
CA GLY A 78 6.83 -6.79 11.43
C GLY A 78 6.30 -6.11 12.69
N GLY A 79 6.62 -4.80 12.88
CA GLY A 79 6.18 -4.00 14.03
C GLY A 79 6.12 -2.52 13.69
N TYR A 80 6.50 -1.65 14.64
CA TYR A 80 6.59 -0.21 14.46
C TYR A 80 8.06 0.25 14.48
N PRO A 81 8.81 0.05 13.38
CA PRO A 81 10.22 0.43 13.31
C PRO A 81 10.39 1.94 13.18
N SER A 82 11.62 2.42 13.36
CA SER A 82 11.95 3.84 13.19
C SER A 82 11.75 4.35 11.76
N ASN A 83 11.82 3.46 10.77
CA ASN A 83 11.59 3.73 9.35
C ASN A 83 10.17 3.37 8.88
N LEU A 84 9.17 3.49 9.75
CA LEU A 84 7.78 3.07 9.49
C LEU A 84 7.21 3.64 8.18
N HIS A 85 7.50 4.89 7.84
CA HIS A 85 7.01 5.50 6.59
C HIS A 85 7.60 4.84 5.35
N GLU A 86 8.84 4.40 5.41
CA GLU A 86 9.47 3.62 4.35
C GLU A 86 8.80 2.25 4.20
N GLU A 87 8.52 1.58 5.30
CA GLU A 87 7.80 0.29 5.27
C GLU A 87 6.37 0.43 4.71
N ILE A 88 5.65 1.50 5.04
CA ILE A 88 4.35 1.81 4.46
C ILE A 88 4.45 1.98 2.93
N ASN A 89 5.47 2.69 2.46
CA ASN A 89 5.71 2.86 1.04
C ASN A 89 6.05 1.53 0.35
N ASN A 90 6.94 0.74 0.93
CA ASN A 90 7.32 -0.58 0.43
C ASN A 90 6.12 -1.53 0.39
N TYR A 91 5.30 -1.52 1.44
CA TYR A 91 4.05 -2.29 1.48
C TYR A 91 3.08 -1.87 0.37
N SER A 92 2.98 -0.58 0.11
CA SER A 92 2.16 -0.03 -0.98
C SER A 92 2.64 -0.53 -2.36
N ILE A 93 3.95 -0.57 -2.60
CA ILE A 93 4.52 -1.07 -3.86
C ILE A 93 4.16 -2.54 -4.07
N ILE A 94 4.36 -3.37 -3.05
CA ILE A 94 4.03 -4.80 -3.13
C ILE A 94 2.53 -5.01 -3.32
N ALA A 95 1.68 -4.19 -2.70
CA ALA A 95 0.24 -4.26 -2.90
C ALA A 95 -0.15 -4.06 -4.38
N GLY A 96 0.54 -3.17 -5.10
CA GLY A 96 0.39 -3.02 -6.55
C GLY A 96 0.80 -4.29 -7.32
N VAL A 97 1.91 -4.92 -6.95
CA VAL A 97 2.35 -6.20 -7.55
C VAL A 97 1.31 -7.30 -7.33
N VAL A 98 0.83 -7.45 -6.09
CA VAL A 98 -0.21 -8.43 -5.73
C VAL A 98 -1.50 -8.16 -6.51
N ALA A 99 -1.91 -6.90 -6.61
CA ALA A 99 -3.12 -6.51 -7.33
C ALA A 99 -3.10 -6.85 -8.81
N ARG A 100 -1.93 -7.00 -9.43
CA ARG A 100 -1.78 -7.51 -10.80
C ARG A 100 -1.88 -9.02 -10.91
N GLN A 101 -1.38 -9.72 -9.89
CA GLN A 101 -1.20 -11.18 -9.93
C GLN A 101 -2.43 -11.93 -9.40
N GLN A 102 -3.24 -11.30 -8.55
CA GLN A 102 -4.38 -11.95 -7.91
C GLN A 102 -5.71 -11.53 -8.53
N GLN A 103 -6.68 -12.43 -8.51
CA GLN A 103 -8.07 -12.13 -8.85
C GLN A 103 -8.85 -11.84 -7.58
N PHE A 104 -9.53 -10.71 -7.53
CA PHE A 104 -10.35 -10.29 -6.39
C PHE A 104 -11.41 -9.28 -6.85
N ASP A 105 -12.44 -9.07 -6.04
CA ASP A 105 -13.57 -8.19 -6.36
C ASP A 105 -13.47 -6.83 -5.66
N ILE A 106 -12.88 -6.79 -4.46
CA ILE A 106 -12.84 -5.62 -3.60
C ILE A 106 -11.53 -5.54 -2.82
N ILE A 107 -11.08 -4.33 -2.56
CA ILE A 107 -9.93 -4.03 -1.71
C ILE A 107 -10.48 -3.47 -0.39
N HIS A 108 -9.99 -4.00 0.74
CA HIS A 108 -10.35 -3.54 2.06
C HIS A 108 -9.08 -3.18 2.84
N ALA A 109 -8.85 -1.90 3.08
CA ALA A 109 -7.68 -1.38 3.77
C ALA A 109 -8.06 -0.91 5.19
N HIS A 110 -7.27 -1.33 6.18
CA HIS A 110 -7.50 -1.06 7.60
C HIS A 110 -6.49 -0.05 8.16
N ASP A 111 -6.99 1.08 8.61
CA ASP A 111 -6.24 2.19 9.18
C ASP A 111 -5.16 2.80 8.25
N TRP A 112 -4.62 3.91 8.66
CA TRP A 112 -3.73 4.76 7.87
C TRP A 112 -2.48 4.06 7.33
N LEU A 113 -1.97 3.04 8.05
CA LEU A 113 -0.80 2.25 7.63
C LEU A 113 -1.03 1.52 6.31
N THR A 114 -2.27 1.12 6.02
CA THR A 114 -2.62 0.34 4.83
C THR A 114 -3.30 1.15 3.72
N PHE A 115 -3.69 2.40 3.99
CA PHE A 115 -4.38 3.22 3.00
C PHE A 115 -3.57 3.46 1.73
N PRO A 116 -2.24 3.77 1.78
CA PRO A 116 -1.42 3.88 0.59
C PRO A 116 -1.40 2.60 -0.26
N ALA A 117 -1.34 1.44 0.40
CA ALA A 117 -1.39 0.14 -0.28
C ALA A 117 -2.75 -0.10 -0.96
N GLY A 118 -3.86 0.23 -0.27
CA GLY A 118 -5.20 0.16 -0.83
C GLY A 118 -5.39 1.06 -2.05
N ILE A 119 -4.89 2.29 -1.98
CA ILE A 119 -4.94 3.24 -3.10
C ILE A 119 -4.15 2.72 -4.30
N HIS A 120 -2.93 2.22 -4.08
CA HIS A 120 -2.10 1.69 -5.16
C HIS A 120 -2.73 0.44 -5.79
N ALA A 121 -3.21 -0.50 -4.98
CA ALA A 121 -3.94 -1.66 -5.47
C ALA A 121 -5.16 -1.28 -6.32
N LYS A 122 -5.93 -0.26 -5.89
CA LYS A 122 -7.05 0.31 -6.67
C LYS A 122 -6.59 0.87 -8.01
N GLN A 123 -5.51 1.66 -8.02
CA GLN A 123 -4.97 2.26 -9.24
C GLN A 123 -4.55 1.21 -10.27
N VAL A 124 -3.94 0.12 -9.80
CA VAL A 124 -3.44 -0.97 -10.65
C VAL A 124 -4.56 -1.86 -11.17
N SER A 125 -5.52 -2.22 -10.30
CA SER A 125 -6.56 -3.22 -10.61
C SER A 125 -7.86 -2.62 -11.13
N GLY A 126 -8.12 -1.34 -10.84
CA GLY A 126 -9.43 -0.70 -11.10
C GLY A 126 -10.54 -1.17 -10.14
N LYS A 127 -10.23 -2.01 -9.15
CA LYS A 127 -11.21 -2.56 -8.21
C LYS A 127 -11.62 -1.53 -7.14
N PRO A 128 -12.85 -1.62 -6.60
CA PRO A 128 -13.31 -0.72 -5.57
C PRO A 128 -12.50 -0.85 -4.28
N LEU A 129 -12.21 0.31 -3.66
CA LEU A 129 -11.52 0.42 -2.38
C LEU A 129 -12.51 0.77 -1.28
N VAL A 130 -12.53 -0.04 -0.25
CA VAL A 130 -13.13 0.24 1.05
C VAL A 130 -12.02 0.52 2.04
N ILE A 131 -12.12 1.58 2.81
CA ILE A 131 -11.24 1.83 3.96
C ILE A 131 -12.00 1.63 5.26
N HIS A 132 -11.31 1.13 6.26
CA HIS A 132 -11.87 0.87 7.58
C HIS A 132 -11.08 1.67 8.61
N VAL A 133 -11.76 2.62 9.23
CA VAL A 133 -11.18 3.54 10.22
C VAL A 133 -11.53 3.04 11.62
N HIS A 134 -10.51 2.60 12.36
CA HIS A 134 -10.66 2.22 13.77
C HIS A 134 -10.53 3.43 14.69
N ALA A 135 -9.60 4.34 14.38
CA ALA A 135 -9.46 5.65 15.00
C ALA A 135 -8.58 6.52 14.11
N THR A 136 -8.88 7.81 14.02
CA THR A 136 -8.01 8.76 13.32
C THR A 136 -6.87 9.24 14.24
N ASP A 137 -5.86 9.86 13.66
CA ASP A 137 -4.81 10.51 14.44
C ASP A 137 -5.37 11.68 15.27
N PHE A 138 -6.41 12.34 14.76
CA PHE A 138 -7.14 13.36 15.51
C PHE A 138 -7.72 12.79 16.82
N ASP A 139 -8.34 11.62 16.78
CA ASP A 139 -8.91 10.95 17.97
C ASP A 139 -7.81 10.54 18.95
N ARG A 140 -6.74 9.92 18.44
CA ARG A 140 -5.62 9.42 19.25
C ARG A 140 -4.83 10.54 19.91
N SER A 141 -4.63 11.64 19.20
CA SER A 141 -3.81 12.79 19.65
C SER A 141 -4.61 13.86 20.42
N ARG A 142 -5.93 13.68 20.58
CA ARG A 142 -6.84 14.67 21.15
C ARG A 142 -6.74 16.02 20.43
N GLY A 143 -6.71 15.99 19.12
CA GLY A 143 -6.65 17.15 18.24
C GLY A 143 -5.25 17.70 17.97
N LYS A 144 -4.17 17.08 18.50
CA LYS A 144 -2.79 17.45 18.20
C LYS A 144 -2.22 16.54 17.09
N VAL A 145 -2.82 16.61 15.92
CA VAL A 145 -2.52 15.69 14.81
C VAL A 145 -1.09 15.79 14.31
N ASN A 146 -0.52 14.63 13.95
CA ASN A 146 0.69 14.56 13.14
C ASN A 146 0.33 14.90 11.68
N PRO A 147 0.90 15.97 11.08
CA PRO A 147 0.52 16.38 9.72
C PRO A 147 0.71 15.29 8.65
N THR A 148 1.73 14.45 8.82
CA THR A 148 2.01 13.36 7.86
C THR A 148 0.93 12.28 7.95
N VAL A 149 0.59 11.84 9.16
CA VAL A 149 -0.46 10.82 9.37
C VAL A 149 -1.81 11.35 8.89
N TYR A 150 -2.15 12.58 9.26
CA TYR A 150 -3.37 13.26 8.80
C TYR A 150 -3.45 13.32 7.26
N GLY A 151 -2.33 13.64 6.61
CA GLY A 151 -2.25 13.66 5.13
C GLY A 151 -2.53 12.28 4.52
N ILE A 152 -2.00 11.21 5.11
CA ILE A 152 -2.25 9.83 4.66
C ILE A 152 -3.72 9.44 4.89
N GLU A 153 -4.27 9.73 6.07
CA GLU A 153 -5.67 9.46 6.40
C GLU A 153 -6.61 10.18 5.43
N LYS A 154 -6.40 11.49 5.25
CA LYS A 154 -7.19 12.29 4.31
C LYS A 154 -7.10 11.74 2.88
N ASN A 155 -5.91 11.42 2.41
CA ASN A 155 -5.71 10.87 1.07
C ASN A 155 -6.42 9.51 0.91
N GLY A 156 -6.39 8.65 1.94
CA GLY A 156 -7.14 7.41 1.97
C GLY A 156 -8.64 7.62 1.80
N MET A 157 -9.20 8.54 2.59
CA MET A 157 -10.63 8.89 2.56
C MET A 157 -11.04 9.47 1.21
N ASP A 158 -10.25 10.37 0.64
CA ASP A 158 -10.54 11.01 -0.66
C ASP A 158 -10.54 10.00 -1.83
N HIS A 159 -9.77 8.90 -1.71
CA HIS A 159 -9.69 7.88 -2.76
C HIS A 159 -10.62 6.68 -2.56
N ALA A 160 -11.23 6.52 -1.40
CA ALA A 160 -12.11 5.40 -1.11
C ALA A 160 -13.44 5.50 -1.85
N HIS A 161 -14.03 4.34 -2.19
CA HIS A 161 -15.42 4.25 -2.66
C HIS A 161 -16.38 4.18 -1.47
N CYS A 162 -15.91 3.63 -0.35
CA CYS A 162 -16.68 3.52 0.88
C CYS A 162 -15.73 3.66 2.08
N ILE A 163 -16.20 4.38 3.09
CA ILE A 163 -15.52 4.55 4.37
C ILE A 163 -16.35 3.84 5.43
N MET A 164 -15.75 2.89 6.12
CA MET A 164 -16.35 2.19 7.26
C MET A 164 -15.70 2.70 8.54
N CYS A 165 -16.51 3.02 9.51
CA CYS A 165 -16.07 3.42 10.85
C CYS A 165 -16.55 2.41 11.87
N VAL A 166 -15.73 2.11 12.88
CA VAL A 166 -16.05 1.14 13.94
C VAL A 166 -17.14 1.62 14.89
N SER A 167 -17.39 2.95 14.94
CA SER A 167 -18.37 3.55 15.83
C SER A 167 -18.86 4.90 15.32
N GLU A 168 -19.95 5.39 15.87
CA GLU A 168 -20.45 6.76 15.62
C GLU A 168 -19.46 7.84 16.11
N LEU A 169 -18.59 7.52 17.05
CA LEU A 169 -17.57 8.44 17.53
C LEU A 169 -16.48 8.70 16.48
N THR A 170 -16.16 7.67 15.67
CA THR A 170 -15.14 7.74 14.60
C THR A 170 -15.70 8.29 13.30
N ARG A 171 -17.02 8.42 13.19
CA ARG A 171 -17.72 8.92 12.01
C ARG A 171 -17.70 10.45 11.95
#